data_e69844476cad6346d1044fd50f313556
#
_entry.id   e69844476cad6346d1044fd50f313556
#
_cell.length_a   1.000
_cell.length_b   1.000
_cell.length_c   1.000
_cell.angle_alpha   90.00
_cell.angle_beta   90.00
_cell.angle_gamma   90.00
#
_symmetry.space_group_name_H-M   'P 1'
#
loop_
_entity.id
_entity.type
_entity.pdbx_description
1 polymer ?
#
loop_
_entity_poly.entity_id
_entity_poly.type
_entity_poly.pdbx_seq_one_letter_code
_entity_poly.pdbx_strand_id
1 'polypeptide(L)'
;TCDKNKEYIFQKLKIISNLKYDDKYAKLYNPKYINNLNNPHIFCIKSSGNPYLLFLITINNTNYTFLIDKKVKKGYKYPGIYLVDNCFSDNDLYKGSVFETELIKYNDSSWSLLIGDIYTFKGKQVNSIIMERMNIIGTILTDSYDSSKNNIYKIEMKKYFDYKDIDYVLNVFSKKLPYNVRGIYFVPIKTSYSKMLFLLNNNNNNNKNKCSDNVEGLLTIKTNKPEIYELYKKENDSNISIGYAYIPNTRVSHKMEDLFKGNDSIMIKYKYNKVFQRWEPIF
;
A
#
# COMPACT_ATOMS: atom_id res chain seq x y z
N THR A 1 -8.76 6.73 19.42
CA THR A 1 -10.23 6.53 19.56
C THR A 1 -10.52 5.14 20.14
N CYS A 2 -11.43 5.05 21.14
CA CYS A 2 -11.86 3.75 21.68
C CYS A 2 -12.68 2.97 20.64
N ASP A 3 -12.83 1.66 20.80
CA ASP A 3 -13.51 0.82 19.80
C ASP A 3 -14.98 1.18 19.58
N LYS A 4 -15.69 1.67 20.59
CA LYS A 4 -17.08 2.19 20.44
C LYS A 4 -17.14 3.36 19.45
N ASN A 5 -16.21 4.31 19.54
CA ASN A 5 -16.16 5.45 18.64
C ASN A 5 -15.78 5.04 17.22
N LYS A 6 -14.84 4.08 17.08
CA LYS A 6 -14.48 3.53 15.76
C LYS A 6 -15.66 2.83 15.12
N GLU A 7 -16.39 2.03 15.88
CA GLU A 7 -17.60 1.34 15.41
C GLU A 7 -18.63 2.33 14.88
N TYR A 8 -18.93 3.37 15.67
CA TYR A 8 -19.89 4.40 15.29
C TYR A 8 -19.50 5.13 14.00
N ILE A 9 -18.24 5.60 13.90
CA ILE A 9 -17.74 6.31 12.71
C ILE A 9 -17.77 5.37 11.49
N PHE A 10 -17.38 4.11 11.68
CA PHE A 10 -17.32 3.13 10.60
C PHE A 10 -18.72 2.73 10.10
N GLN A 11 -19.71 2.63 10.99
CA GLN A 11 -21.11 2.43 10.61
C GLN A 11 -21.66 3.63 9.82
N LYS A 12 -21.38 4.86 10.26
CA LYS A 12 -21.77 6.08 9.52
C LYS A 12 -21.15 6.10 8.13
N LEU A 13 -19.85 5.78 8.00
CA LEU A 13 -19.19 5.67 6.71
C LEU A 13 -19.89 4.66 5.79
N LYS A 14 -20.22 3.45 6.29
CA LYS A 14 -20.90 2.42 5.50
C LYS A 14 -22.27 2.86 5.00
N ILE A 15 -23.07 3.48 5.88
CA ILE A 15 -24.41 3.97 5.54
C ILE A 15 -24.35 5.04 4.45
N ILE A 16 -23.45 6.02 4.60
CA ILE A 16 -23.35 7.16 3.69
C ILE A 16 -22.75 6.75 2.34
N SER A 17 -21.65 6.00 2.36
CA SER A 17 -20.90 5.70 1.14
C SER A 17 -21.33 4.41 0.43
N ASN A 18 -22.11 3.55 1.09
CA ASN A 18 -22.44 2.20 0.62
C ASN A 18 -21.20 1.40 0.16
N LEU A 19 -20.02 1.74 0.66
CA LEU A 19 -18.77 1.08 0.33
C LEU A 19 -18.73 -0.30 1.01
N LYS A 20 -18.50 -1.32 0.21
CA LYS A 20 -18.11 -2.64 0.73
C LYS A 20 -16.64 -2.58 1.12
N TYR A 21 -16.39 -2.48 2.41
CA TYR A 21 -15.04 -2.28 2.94
C TYR A 21 -14.08 -3.45 2.66
N ASP A 22 -14.63 -4.63 2.42
CA ASP A 22 -13.86 -5.84 2.11
C ASP A 22 -13.49 -5.97 0.62
N ASP A 23 -14.07 -5.11 -0.24
CA ASP A 23 -13.74 -5.11 -1.65
C ASP A 23 -12.32 -4.61 -1.86
N LYS A 24 -11.55 -5.32 -2.68
CA LYS A 24 -10.26 -4.84 -3.14
C LYS A 24 -10.48 -3.62 -4.04
N TYR A 25 -10.04 -2.46 -3.57
CA TYR A 25 -10.19 -1.19 -4.29
C TYR A 25 -9.50 -1.15 -5.65
N ALA A 26 -8.56 -2.06 -5.90
CA ALA A 26 -7.97 -2.30 -7.21
C ALA A 26 -7.56 -3.77 -7.33
N LYS A 27 -7.84 -4.36 -8.48
CA LYS A 27 -7.35 -5.70 -8.83
C LYS A 27 -5.91 -5.58 -9.30
N LEU A 28 -5.03 -6.46 -8.82
CA LEU A 28 -3.68 -6.53 -9.37
C LEU A 28 -3.78 -6.95 -10.84
N TYR A 29 -3.09 -6.20 -11.71
CA TYR A 29 -3.03 -6.54 -13.14
C TYR A 29 -2.49 -7.96 -13.34
N ASN A 30 -3.20 -8.72 -14.13
CA ASN A 30 -2.77 -10.02 -14.60
C ASN A 30 -3.04 -10.06 -16.13
N PRO A 31 -2.11 -10.55 -16.96
CA PRO A 31 -2.29 -10.65 -18.40
C PRO A 31 -3.60 -11.33 -18.83
N LYS A 32 -4.12 -12.26 -18.01
CA LYS A 32 -5.42 -12.90 -18.24
C LYS A 32 -6.62 -11.92 -18.29
N TYR A 33 -6.45 -10.73 -17.73
CA TYR A 33 -7.50 -9.70 -17.69
C TYR A 33 -7.28 -8.57 -18.70
N ILE A 34 -6.39 -8.76 -19.69
CA ILE A 34 -6.10 -7.75 -20.72
C ILE A 34 -7.36 -7.29 -21.46
N ASN A 35 -8.31 -8.20 -21.67
CA ASN A 35 -9.58 -7.88 -22.31
C ASN A 35 -10.44 -6.89 -21.49
N ASN A 36 -10.21 -6.77 -20.18
CA ASN A 36 -10.90 -5.77 -19.37
C ASN A 36 -10.38 -4.34 -19.63
N LEU A 37 -9.20 -4.20 -20.25
CA LEU A 37 -8.63 -2.92 -20.67
C LEU A 37 -9.23 -2.43 -22.00
N ASN A 38 -10.03 -3.25 -22.70
CA ASN A 38 -10.75 -2.81 -23.91
C ASN A 38 -11.84 -1.77 -23.58
N ASN A 39 -12.22 -1.64 -22.31
CA ASN A 39 -13.05 -0.53 -21.88
C ASN A 39 -12.22 0.75 -21.78
N PRO A 40 -12.81 1.92 -22.07
CA PRO A 40 -12.09 3.18 -21.94
C PRO A 40 -11.60 3.36 -20.50
N HIS A 41 -10.29 3.47 -20.34
CA HIS A 41 -9.61 3.74 -19.09
C HIS A 41 -8.70 4.95 -19.24
N ILE A 42 -8.50 5.65 -18.16
CA ILE A 42 -7.38 6.59 -17.96
C ILE A 42 -6.48 6.00 -16.88
N PHE A 43 -5.32 6.58 -16.69
CA PHE A 43 -4.44 6.09 -15.65
C PHE A 43 -3.87 7.20 -14.78
N CYS A 44 -3.46 6.85 -13.58
CA CYS A 44 -2.73 7.72 -12.67
C CYS A 44 -1.62 6.95 -11.93
N ILE A 45 -0.68 7.70 -11.40
CA ILE A 45 0.43 7.15 -10.62
C ILE A 45 -0.09 6.56 -9.29
N LYS A 46 0.35 5.36 -8.96
CA LYS A 46 0.29 4.79 -7.61
C LYS A 46 1.56 5.17 -6.87
N SER A 47 1.43 5.97 -5.82
CA SER A 47 2.54 6.33 -4.95
C SER A 47 2.92 5.16 -4.01
N SER A 48 4.04 5.28 -3.32
CA SER A 48 4.40 4.38 -2.21
C SER A 48 3.64 4.68 -0.92
N GLY A 49 2.81 5.73 -0.91
CA GLY A 49 2.04 6.16 0.25
C GLY A 49 0.96 5.19 0.71
N ASN A 50 0.51 5.41 1.93
CA ASN A 50 -0.54 4.61 2.55
C ASN A 50 -1.92 5.06 2.04
N PRO A 51 -2.80 4.11 1.65
CA PRO A 51 -4.13 4.42 1.19
C PRO A 51 -5.09 4.67 2.36
N TYR A 52 -5.83 5.76 2.28
CA TYR A 52 -6.87 6.16 3.23
C TYR A 52 -8.18 6.52 2.52
N LEU A 53 -9.27 6.55 3.30
CA LEU A 53 -10.46 7.31 3.00
C LEU A 53 -10.42 8.59 3.81
N LEU A 54 -10.60 9.73 3.16
CA LEU A 54 -10.86 11.00 3.83
C LEU A 54 -12.37 11.15 3.95
N PHE A 55 -12.88 11.20 5.18
CA PHE A 55 -14.30 11.23 5.49
C PHE A 55 -14.65 12.48 6.26
N LEU A 56 -15.49 13.35 5.66
CA LEU A 56 -16.02 14.57 6.23
C LEU A 56 -17.44 14.33 6.69
N ILE A 57 -17.73 14.56 7.98
CA ILE A 57 -19.05 14.32 8.54
C ILE A 57 -19.35 15.27 9.70
N THR A 58 -20.61 15.68 9.82
CA THR A 58 -21.16 16.36 11.00
C THR A 58 -21.72 15.33 11.98
N ILE A 59 -21.28 15.40 13.22
CA ILE A 59 -21.79 14.59 14.34
C ILE A 59 -22.16 15.55 15.46
N ASN A 60 -23.42 15.47 15.95
CA ASN A 60 -23.93 16.33 17.02
C ASN A 60 -23.64 17.84 16.75
N ASN A 61 -23.94 18.30 15.54
CA ASN A 61 -23.72 19.68 15.07
C ASN A 61 -22.25 20.14 15.04
N THR A 62 -21.31 19.22 15.15
CA THR A 62 -19.88 19.51 15.04
C THR A 62 -19.30 18.80 13.81
N ASN A 63 -18.51 19.54 13.04
CA ASN A 63 -17.85 19.02 11.85
C ASN A 63 -16.57 18.29 12.22
N TYR A 64 -16.37 17.10 11.62
CA TYR A 64 -15.21 16.25 11.81
C TYR A 64 -14.64 15.80 10.47
N THR A 65 -13.33 15.75 10.41
CA THR A 65 -12.59 15.14 9.30
C THR A 65 -11.81 13.93 9.81
N PHE A 66 -12.03 12.77 9.20
CA PHE A 66 -11.36 11.52 9.55
C PHE A 66 -10.53 10.99 8.39
N LEU A 67 -9.30 10.52 8.70
CA LEU A 67 -8.55 9.61 7.84
C LEU A 67 -8.79 8.19 8.33
N ILE A 68 -9.31 7.33 7.46
CA ILE A 68 -9.68 5.94 7.76
C ILE A 68 -8.82 5.01 6.92
N ASP A 69 -8.05 4.13 7.57
CA ASP A 69 -7.26 3.11 6.87
C ASP A 69 -8.15 2.30 5.91
N LYS A 70 -7.71 2.09 4.67
CA LYS A 70 -8.43 1.24 3.71
C LYS A 70 -8.29 -0.27 4.01
N LYS A 71 -7.52 -0.63 5.02
CA LYS A 71 -7.32 -2.02 5.45
C LYS A 71 -7.47 -2.16 6.94
N VAL A 72 -8.17 -3.20 7.36
CA VAL A 72 -8.15 -3.63 8.76
C VAL A 72 -6.87 -4.43 8.99
N LYS A 73 -6.05 -4.03 9.97
CA LYS A 73 -4.85 -4.77 10.34
C LYS A 73 -5.22 -6.08 11.00
N LYS A 74 -4.41 -7.13 10.79
CA LYS A 74 -4.64 -8.45 11.40
C LYS A 74 -4.72 -8.31 12.93
N GLY A 75 -5.77 -8.88 13.53
CA GLY A 75 -6.02 -8.83 14.98
C GLY A 75 -6.86 -7.63 15.43
N TYR A 76 -7.23 -6.73 14.53
CA TYR A 76 -8.12 -5.61 14.85
C TYR A 76 -9.51 -5.83 14.26
N LYS A 77 -10.55 -5.40 14.99
CA LYS A 77 -11.95 -5.47 14.53
C LYS A 77 -12.29 -4.33 13.55
N TYR A 78 -11.65 -3.17 13.73
CA TYR A 78 -11.89 -1.96 12.95
C TYR A 78 -10.59 -1.44 12.32
N PRO A 79 -10.68 -0.68 11.20
CA PRO A 79 -9.53 0.02 10.63
C PRO A 79 -8.99 1.09 11.59
N GLY A 80 -7.78 1.56 11.34
CA GLY A 80 -7.26 2.78 11.96
C GLY A 80 -8.15 3.96 11.57
N ILE A 81 -8.60 4.76 12.53
CA ILE A 81 -9.39 5.97 12.32
C ILE A 81 -8.70 7.12 13.06
N TYR A 82 -8.30 8.13 12.32
CA TYR A 82 -7.54 9.26 12.80
C TYR A 82 -8.36 10.52 12.60
N LEU A 83 -8.56 11.28 13.68
CA LEU A 83 -9.13 12.63 13.61
C LEU A 83 -8.05 13.57 13.09
N VAL A 84 -8.40 14.40 12.12
CA VAL A 84 -7.52 15.40 11.52
C VAL A 84 -8.20 16.76 11.47
N ASP A 85 -7.42 17.81 11.20
CA ASP A 85 -7.94 19.16 11.19
C ASP A 85 -8.98 19.39 10.09
N ASN A 86 -9.98 20.21 10.38
CA ASN A 86 -10.99 20.64 9.44
C ASN A 86 -10.43 21.78 8.57
N CYS A 87 -10.04 21.45 7.34
CA CYS A 87 -9.43 22.39 6.41
C CYS A 87 -10.36 22.79 5.25
N PHE A 88 -11.64 22.44 5.30
CA PHE A 88 -12.63 22.84 4.30
C PHE A 88 -13.62 23.86 4.90
N SER A 89 -13.87 24.95 4.16
CA SER A 89 -14.76 26.03 4.57
C SER A 89 -16.24 25.75 4.26
N ASP A 90 -16.53 24.93 3.24
CA ASP A 90 -17.90 24.55 2.86
C ASP A 90 -18.48 23.53 3.85
N ASN A 91 -19.41 23.98 4.68
CA ASN A 91 -20.09 23.14 5.67
C ASN A 91 -20.91 22.00 5.03
N ASP A 92 -21.37 22.17 3.81
CA ASP A 92 -22.13 21.13 3.12
C ASP A 92 -21.30 19.88 2.83
N LEU A 93 -19.98 20.00 2.71
CA LEU A 93 -19.09 18.85 2.56
C LEU A 93 -19.20 17.89 3.75
N TYR A 94 -19.48 18.41 4.94
CA TYR A 94 -19.61 17.62 6.17
C TYR A 94 -20.98 16.93 6.31
N LYS A 95 -21.89 17.06 5.32
CA LYS A 95 -23.09 16.20 5.23
C LYS A 95 -22.77 14.75 4.87
N GLY A 96 -21.49 14.44 4.68
CA GLY A 96 -20.99 13.10 4.38
C GLY A 96 -20.29 13.05 3.02
N SER A 97 -19.09 13.62 2.92
CA SER A 97 -18.24 13.46 1.73
C SER A 97 -17.13 12.45 1.99
N VAL A 98 -16.87 11.56 1.03
CA VAL A 98 -15.88 10.48 1.14
C VAL A 98 -14.98 10.48 -0.08
N PHE A 99 -13.68 10.65 0.17
CA PHE A 99 -12.65 10.68 -0.87
C PHE A 99 -11.71 9.49 -0.72
N GLU A 100 -11.24 8.97 -1.85
CA GLU A 100 -10.12 8.03 -1.91
C GLU A 100 -8.80 8.80 -1.93
N THR A 101 -7.90 8.49 -0.99
CA THR A 101 -6.67 9.26 -0.83
C THR A 101 -5.46 8.37 -0.61
N GLU A 102 -4.27 8.94 -0.81
CA GLU A 102 -2.98 8.36 -0.42
C GLU A 102 -2.19 9.40 0.36
N LEU A 103 -1.82 9.08 1.61
CA LEU A 103 -0.91 9.90 2.40
C LEU A 103 0.53 9.56 2.01
N ILE A 104 1.24 10.54 1.48
CA ILE A 104 2.62 10.41 0.99
C ILE A 104 3.56 11.31 1.77
N LYS A 105 4.82 10.88 1.84
CA LYS A 105 5.92 11.69 2.31
C LYS A 105 6.75 12.12 1.11
N TYR A 106 7.02 13.40 0.99
CA TYR A 106 7.91 13.98 -0.02
C TYR A 106 9.38 13.80 0.34
N ASN A 107 10.26 14.01 -0.62
CA ASN A 107 11.70 13.89 -0.44
C ASN A 107 12.25 14.94 0.54
N ASP A 108 11.60 16.09 0.66
CA ASP A 108 11.89 17.16 1.63
C ASP A 108 11.32 16.89 3.03
N SER A 109 10.79 15.70 3.24
CA SER A 109 10.14 15.25 4.49
C SER A 109 8.78 15.87 4.79
N SER A 110 8.24 16.73 3.95
CA SER A 110 6.86 17.21 4.06
C SER A 110 5.86 16.12 3.70
N TRP A 111 4.60 16.29 4.09
CA TRP A 111 3.54 15.32 3.83
C TRP A 111 2.50 15.91 2.87
N SER A 112 1.93 15.07 2.04
CA SER A 112 0.78 15.42 1.21
C SER A 112 -0.25 14.29 1.20
N LEU A 113 -1.52 14.67 1.17
CA LEU A 113 -2.66 13.79 0.99
C LEU A 113 -3.17 13.92 -0.45
N LEU A 114 -2.86 12.93 -1.28
CA LEU A 114 -3.27 12.91 -2.68
C LEU A 114 -4.68 12.36 -2.83
N ILE A 115 -5.64 13.18 -3.22
CA ILE A 115 -7.01 12.74 -3.54
C ILE A 115 -7.00 12.10 -4.93
N GLY A 116 -7.41 10.84 -5.00
CA GLY A 116 -7.49 10.09 -6.25
C GLY A 116 -8.92 9.91 -6.75
N ASP A 117 -9.94 10.00 -5.90
CA ASP A 117 -11.33 9.79 -6.30
C ASP A 117 -12.29 10.32 -5.24
N ILE A 118 -13.58 10.45 -5.60
CA ILE A 118 -14.65 10.77 -4.68
C ILE A 118 -15.78 9.74 -4.82
N TYR A 119 -16.21 9.17 -3.71
CA TYR A 119 -17.29 8.18 -3.67
C TYR A 119 -18.64 8.81 -3.29
N THR A 120 -18.59 9.78 -2.38
CA THR A 120 -19.77 10.46 -1.87
C THR A 120 -19.49 11.95 -1.77
N PHE A 121 -20.42 12.75 -2.23
CA PHE A 121 -20.36 14.22 -2.20
C PHE A 121 -21.59 14.78 -1.53
N LYS A 122 -21.42 15.52 -0.43
CA LYS A 122 -22.50 16.15 0.34
C LYS A 122 -23.63 15.17 0.69
N GLY A 123 -23.25 13.95 1.14
CA GLY A 123 -24.17 12.87 1.52
C GLY A 123 -24.78 12.06 0.38
N LYS A 124 -24.46 12.37 -0.88
CA LYS A 124 -24.98 11.65 -2.04
C LYS A 124 -23.86 10.85 -2.74
N GLN A 125 -24.17 9.63 -3.17
CA GLN A 125 -23.23 8.82 -3.97
C GLN A 125 -22.94 9.47 -5.31
N VAL A 126 -21.68 9.47 -5.72
CA VAL A 126 -21.24 10.03 -7.00
C VAL A 126 -21.06 8.90 -8.00
N ASN A 127 -22.06 8.72 -8.88
CA ASN A 127 -22.08 7.68 -9.92
C ASN A 127 -21.67 8.18 -11.30
N SER A 128 -21.08 9.36 -11.38
CA SER A 128 -20.65 9.98 -12.62
C SER A 128 -19.31 9.39 -13.14
N ILE A 129 -18.98 9.71 -14.38
CA ILE A 129 -17.70 9.31 -14.99
C ILE A 129 -16.52 9.95 -14.23
N ILE A 130 -15.33 9.35 -14.36
CA ILE A 130 -14.15 9.80 -13.60
C ILE A 130 -13.80 11.28 -13.83
N MET A 131 -13.99 11.80 -15.07
CA MET A 131 -13.68 13.19 -15.38
C MET A 131 -14.57 14.17 -14.60
N GLU A 132 -15.85 13.88 -14.46
CA GLU A 132 -16.77 14.68 -13.64
C GLU A 132 -16.41 14.61 -12.15
N ARG A 133 -16.03 13.41 -11.67
CA ARG A 133 -15.56 13.25 -10.29
C ARG A 133 -14.28 14.05 -10.02
N MET A 134 -13.36 14.11 -10.99
CA MET A 134 -12.16 14.95 -10.89
C MET A 134 -12.51 16.44 -10.88
N ASN A 135 -13.46 16.88 -11.70
CA ASN A 135 -13.93 18.27 -11.70
C ASN A 135 -14.53 18.64 -10.33
N ILE A 136 -15.35 17.77 -9.73
CA ILE A 136 -15.89 17.99 -8.38
C ILE A 136 -14.74 18.18 -7.37
N ILE A 137 -13.73 17.32 -7.40
CA ILE A 137 -12.56 17.43 -6.49
C ILE A 137 -11.80 18.74 -6.75
N GLY A 138 -11.57 19.08 -8.01
CA GLY A 138 -10.90 20.33 -8.40
C GLY A 138 -11.63 21.55 -7.85
N THR A 139 -12.95 21.64 -8.04
CA THR A 139 -13.79 22.72 -7.50
C THR A 139 -13.70 22.79 -5.97
N ILE A 140 -13.79 21.67 -5.27
CA ILE A 140 -13.68 21.64 -3.80
C ILE A 140 -12.31 22.18 -3.35
N LEU A 141 -11.22 21.78 -4.01
CA LEU A 141 -9.88 22.24 -3.65
C LEU A 141 -9.63 23.71 -3.98
N THR A 142 -10.28 24.24 -5.01
CA THR A 142 -10.17 25.66 -5.36
C THR A 142 -11.01 26.55 -4.46
N ASP A 143 -12.26 26.15 -4.19
CA ASP A 143 -13.25 27.03 -3.58
C ASP A 143 -13.35 26.88 -2.05
N SER A 144 -12.99 25.69 -1.53
CA SER A 144 -13.30 25.37 -0.14
C SER A 144 -12.08 24.94 0.67
N TYR A 145 -10.97 24.55 0.07
CA TYR A 145 -9.80 24.11 0.80
C TYR A 145 -8.95 25.29 1.28
N ASP A 146 -8.72 25.35 2.58
CA ASP A 146 -7.87 26.33 3.23
C ASP A 146 -6.60 25.67 3.77
N SER A 147 -5.50 25.85 3.04
CA SER A 147 -4.21 25.26 3.41
C SER A 147 -3.62 25.82 4.69
N SER A 148 -4.05 27.00 5.14
CA SER A 148 -3.55 27.63 6.38
C SER A 148 -4.05 26.92 7.64
N LYS A 149 -5.15 26.18 7.54
CA LYS A 149 -5.75 25.42 8.65
C LYS A 149 -5.13 24.05 8.89
N ASN A 150 -4.18 23.64 8.05
CA ASN A 150 -3.52 22.33 8.17
C ASN A 150 -2.02 22.48 7.96
N ASN A 151 -1.28 22.41 9.05
CA ASN A 151 0.19 22.54 9.04
C ASN A 151 0.92 21.20 8.89
N ILE A 152 0.21 20.06 8.88
CA ILE A 152 0.81 18.73 8.89
C ILE A 152 1.01 18.20 7.46
N TYR A 153 0.03 18.38 6.58
CA TYR A 153 0.07 17.91 5.20
C TYR A 153 -0.73 18.83 4.27
N LYS A 154 -0.32 18.88 3.01
CA LYS A 154 -1.12 19.53 1.96
C LYS A 154 -2.13 18.55 1.39
N ILE A 155 -3.24 19.05 0.88
CA ILE A 155 -4.19 18.25 0.11
C ILE A 155 -4.05 18.61 -1.36
N GLU A 156 -3.83 17.60 -2.18
CA GLU A 156 -3.62 17.75 -3.62
C GLU A 156 -4.39 16.69 -4.39
N MET A 157 -4.70 16.95 -5.64
CA MET A 157 -5.37 15.99 -6.52
C MET A 157 -4.34 15.21 -7.35
N LYS A 158 -4.55 13.91 -7.54
CA LYS A 158 -3.77 13.10 -8.48
C LYS A 158 -3.99 13.56 -9.91
N LYS A 159 -2.90 13.56 -10.71
CA LYS A 159 -2.98 13.78 -12.15
C LYS A 159 -3.37 12.48 -12.85
N TYR A 160 -4.29 12.60 -13.78
CA TYR A 160 -4.75 11.54 -14.66
C TYR A 160 -4.27 11.78 -16.09
N PHE A 161 -4.03 10.70 -16.83
CA PHE A 161 -3.42 10.69 -18.15
C PHE A 161 -4.14 9.70 -19.07
N ASP A 162 -4.11 10.01 -20.37
CA ASP A 162 -4.54 9.08 -21.42
C ASP A 162 -3.47 8.03 -21.72
N TYR A 163 -3.84 6.91 -22.32
CA TYR A 163 -2.89 5.83 -22.67
C TYR A 163 -1.74 6.29 -23.58
N LYS A 164 -1.98 7.24 -24.48
CA LYS A 164 -0.94 7.82 -25.35
C LYS A 164 0.23 8.44 -24.57
N ASP A 165 -0.01 8.84 -23.33
CA ASP A 165 0.98 9.51 -22.49
C ASP A 165 1.78 8.54 -21.60
N ILE A 166 1.58 7.22 -21.73
CA ILE A 166 2.14 6.22 -20.81
C ILE A 166 3.68 6.26 -20.79
N ASP A 167 4.31 6.36 -21.95
CA ASP A 167 5.77 6.43 -22.06
C ASP A 167 6.34 7.70 -21.42
N TYR A 168 5.68 8.84 -21.66
CA TYR A 168 6.04 10.10 -21.01
C TYR A 168 5.90 10.00 -19.50
N VAL A 169 4.80 9.44 -19.01
CA VAL A 169 4.54 9.33 -17.57
C VAL A 169 5.55 8.40 -16.90
N LEU A 170 5.87 7.26 -17.52
CA LEU A 170 6.82 6.31 -16.96
C LEU A 170 8.27 6.80 -17.00
N ASN A 171 8.68 7.43 -18.11
CA ASN A 171 10.08 7.74 -18.34
C ASN A 171 10.48 9.15 -17.90
N VAL A 172 9.54 10.09 -17.85
CA VAL A 172 9.81 11.51 -17.59
C VAL A 172 9.06 11.99 -16.35
N PHE A 173 7.73 11.93 -16.36
CA PHE A 173 6.90 12.50 -15.30
C PHE A 173 7.14 11.84 -13.94
N SER A 174 7.17 10.50 -13.88
CA SER A 174 7.37 9.76 -12.63
C SER A 174 8.69 10.08 -11.93
N LYS A 175 9.74 10.38 -12.71
CA LYS A 175 11.07 10.73 -12.19
C LYS A 175 11.15 12.14 -11.60
N LYS A 176 10.24 13.03 -11.99
CA LYS A 176 10.15 14.42 -11.51
C LYS A 176 9.28 14.54 -10.25
N LEU A 177 8.58 13.46 -9.85
CA LEU A 177 7.74 13.49 -8.67
C LEU A 177 8.59 13.56 -7.40
N PRO A 178 8.18 14.38 -6.41
CA PRO A 178 8.90 14.52 -5.15
C PRO A 178 8.66 13.33 -4.20
N TYR A 179 8.12 12.22 -4.70
CA TYR A 179 7.80 11.02 -3.92
C TYR A 179 8.01 9.73 -4.73
N ASN A 180 8.17 8.61 -4.05
CA ASN A 180 8.40 7.33 -4.69
C ASN A 180 7.15 6.79 -5.38
N VAL A 181 7.31 6.34 -6.61
CA VAL A 181 6.28 5.70 -7.43
C VAL A 181 6.34 4.19 -7.25
N ARG A 182 5.20 3.56 -6.99
CA ARG A 182 5.07 2.11 -6.84
C ARG A 182 4.45 1.43 -8.04
N GLY A 183 3.66 2.15 -8.82
CA GLY A 183 2.92 1.57 -9.93
C GLY A 183 2.00 2.56 -10.62
N ILE A 184 1.07 2.00 -11.38
CA ILE A 184 0.04 2.72 -12.11
C ILE A 184 -1.32 2.11 -11.76
N TYR A 185 -2.30 2.96 -11.52
CA TYR A 185 -3.71 2.58 -11.53
C TYR A 185 -4.30 2.85 -12.90
N PHE A 186 -4.86 1.83 -13.52
CA PHE A 186 -5.80 1.98 -14.62
C PHE A 186 -7.21 2.15 -14.05
N VAL A 187 -7.80 3.28 -14.32
CA VAL A 187 -9.09 3.69 -13.77
C VAL A 187 -10.12 3.71 -14.89
N PRO A 188 -11.17 2.90 -14.82
CA PRO A 188 -12.20 2.90 -15.85
C PRO A 188 -12.94 4.24 -15.88
N ILE A 189 -13.21 4.73 -17.08
CA ILE A 189 -13.96 5.99 -17.26
C ILE A 189 -15.36 5.84 -16.69
N LYS A 190 -15.99 4.68 -16.91
CA LYS A 190 -17.30 4.34 -16.33
C LYS A 190 -17.15 3.61 -15.00
N THR A 191 -18.07 3.83 -14.07
CA THR A 191 -18.01 3.31 -12.68
C THR A 191 -18.23 1.81 -12.53
N SER A 192 -18.70 1.12 -13.56
CA SER A 192 -19.08 -0.30 -13.52
C SER A 192 -17.90 -1.29 -13.46
N TYR A 193 -16.67 -0.81 -13.58
CA TYR A 193 -15.48 -1.66 -13.64
C TYR A 193 -14.51 -1.36 -12.47
N SER A 194 -13.84 -2.41 -11.99
CA SER A 194 -12.83 -2.27 -10.94
C SER A 194 -11.54 -1.63 -11.49
N LYS A 195 -10.94 -0.76 -10.72
CA LYS A 195 -9.57 -0.24 -10.98
C LYS A 195 -8.58 -1.42 -11.05
N MET A 196 -7.60 -1.33 -11.94
CA MET A 196 -6.49 -2.28 -12.01
C MET A 196 -5.19 -1.61 -11.59
N LEU A 197 -4.40 -2.34 -10.82
CA LEU A 197 -3.08 -1.90 -10.34
C LEU A 197 -1.99 -2.67 -11.08
N PHE A 198 -1.16 -1.97 -11.81
CA PHE A 198 0.09 -2.45 -12.36
C PHE A 198 1.25 -1.98 -11.46
N LEU A 199 1.98 -2.92 -10.88
CA LEU A 199 3.16 -2.60 -10.09
C LEU A 199 4.37 -2.46 -11.01
N LEU A 200 5.03 -1.32 -10.93
CA LEU A 200 6.34 -1.14 -11.55
C LEU A 200 7.33 -1.97 -10.74
N ASN A 201 7.96 -2.94 -11.39
CA ASN A 201 9.13 -3.56 -10.82
C ASN A 201 10.18 -2.45 -10.67
N ASN A 202 10.56 -2.11 -9.46
CA ASN A 202 11.67 -1.19 -9.19
C ASN A 202 12.98 -1.85 -9.60
N ASN A 203 13.14 -2.12 -10.91
CA ASN A 203 14.42 -2.51 -11.50
C ASN A 203 15.37 -1.30 -11.62
N ASN A 204 15.04 -0.16 -11.01
CA ASN A 204 15.90 1.03 -10.96
C ASN A 204 16.77 1.09 -9.71
N ASN A 205 17.18 -0.03 -9.16
CA ASN A 205 18.49 -0.12 -8.54
C ASN A 205 19.39 -0.81 -9.56
N ASN A 206 20.02 0.07 -10.35
CA ASN A 206 21.10 -0.21 -11.25
C ASN A 206 22.00 -1.32 -10.75
N ASN A 207 22.35 -2.22 -11.65
CA ASN A 207 23.59 -3.00 -11.66
C ASN A 207 24.10 -3.45 -10.28
N LYS A 208 23.23 -4.04 -9.49
CA LYS A 208 23.64 -5.06 -8.54
C LYS A 208 22.74 -6.23 -8.82
N ASN A 209 23.26 -7.11 -9.67
CA ASN A 209 22.90 -8.49 -9.84
C ASN A 209 21.39 -8.75 -9.88
N LYS A 210 20.89 -9.32 -10.99
CA LYS A 210 19.83 -10.32 -10.89
C LYS A 210 20.18 -11.18 -9.67
N CYS A 211 19.79 -10.75 -8.49
CA CYS A 211 19.61 -11.68 -7.42
C CYS A 211 18.35 -12.47 -7.83
N SER A 212 18.52 -13.53 -8.60
CA SER A 212 17.90 -14.77 -8.23
C SER A 212 17.84 -14.70 -6.70
N ASP A 213 16.68 -14.80 -6.06
CA ASP A 213 16.63 -15.06 -4.64
C ASP A 213 17.76 -16.05 -4.41
N ASN A 214 18.85 -15.61 -3.75
CA ASN A 214 20.02 -16.46 -3.60
C ASN A 214 19.58 -17.59 -2.71
N VAL A 215 19.02 -18.61 -3.34
CA VAL A 215 18.71 -19.87 -2.69
C VAL A 215 19.97 -20.68 -2.86
N GLU A 216 20.71 -20.83 -1.79
CA GLU A 216 21.92 -21.64 -1.74
C GLU A 216 21.66 -22.88 -0.89
N GLY A 217 22.17 -24.02 -1.33
CA GLY A 217 22.29 -25.21 -0.49
C GLY A 217 23.51 -25.03 0.42
N LEU A 218 23.29 -24.95 1.72
CA LEU A 218 24.33 -24.78 2.72
C LEU A 218 24.40 -26.00 3.61
N LEU A 219 25.62 -26.46 3.91
CA LEU A 219 25.84 -27.49 4.92
C LEU A 219 25.52 -26.84 6.29
N THR A 220 24.58 -27.44 6.99
CA THR A 220 24.09 -26.97 8.26
C THR A 220 24.48 -27.94 9.35
N ILE A 221 25.11 -27.45 10.40
CA ILE A 221 25.57 -28.28 11.54
C ILE A 221 24.80 -27.79 12.80
N LYS A 222 24.19 -28.73 13.51
CA LYS A 222 23.56 -28.46 14.79
C LYS A 222 24.64 -28.23 15.84
N THR A 223 24.54 -27.13 16.57
CA THR A 223 25.46 -26.85 17.70
C THR A 223 24.96 -27.48 19.00
N ASN A 224 25.79 -27.47 20.03
CA ASN A 224 25.40 -27.92 21.38
C ASN A 224 24.39 -27.02 22.06
N LYS A 225 24.08 -25.85 21.46
CA LYS A 225 23.07 -24.91 21.96
C LYS A 225 21.75 -25.14 21.24
N PRO A 226 20.60 -25.09 21.94
CA PRO A 226 19.30 -25.27 21.32
C PRO A 226 19.06 -24.17 20.26
N GLU A 227 18.44 -24.54 19.13
CA GLU A 227 18.05 -23.67 18.02
C GLU A 227 19.18 -22.88 17.33
N ILE A 228 20.44 -23.22 17.60
CA ILE A 228 21.60 -22.61 16.95
C ILE A 228 22.19 -23.60 15.95
N TYR A 229 22.18 -23.19 14.68
CA TYR A 229 22.67 -23.98 13.54
C TYR A 229 23.73 -23.19 12.81
N GLU A 230 24.94 -23.78 12.70
CA GLU A 230 26.06 -23.15 12.00
C GLU A 230 26.02 -23.55 10.52
N LEU A 231 26.35 -22.57 9.66
CA LEU A 231 26.24 -22.69 8.21
C LEU A 231 27.62 -22.70 7.57
N TYR A 232 27.82 -23.63 6.63
CA TYR A 232 29.06 -23.78 5.88
C TYR A 232 28.77 -23.74 4.38
N LYS A 233 29.64 -23.02 3.67
CA LYS A 233 29.67 -23.01 2.20
C LYS A 233 30.86 -23.82 1.72
N LYS A 234 30.67 -24.66 0.72
CA LYS A 234 31.74 -25.42 0.13
C LYS A 234 32.49 -24.54 -0.89
N GLU A 235 33.78 -24.30 -0.66
CA GLU A 235 34.67 -23.59 -1.59
C GLU A 235 35.96 -24.38 -1.73
N ASN A 236 36.34 -24.72 -2.95
CA ASN A 236 37.59 -25.45 -3.28
C ASN A 236 37.87 -26.65 -2.36
N ASP A 237 36.87 -27.56 -2.21
CA ASP A 237 36.88 -28.75 -1.35
C ASP A 237 37.04 -28.52 0.16
N SER A 238 36.96 -27.30 0.63
CA SER A 238 36.89 -26.94 2.05
C SER A 238 35.51 -26.37 2.44
N ASN A 239 35.08 -26.62 3.67
CA ASN A 239 33.86 -26.04 4.22
C ASN A 239 34.23 -24.78 5.00
N ILE A 240 33.80 -23.64 4.51
CA ILE A 240 34.05 -22.33 5.15
C ILE A 240 32.79 -21.92 5.95
N SER A 241 32.94 -21.64 7.24
CA SER A 241 31.85 -21.13 8.08
C SER A 241 31.45 -19.74 7.61
N ILE A 242 30.14 -19.56 7.38
CA ILE A 242 29.51 -18.30 6.96
C ILE A 242 28.59 -17.72 8.03
N GLY A 243 28.61 -18.28 9.23
CA GLY A 243 27.84 -17.82 10.38
C GLY A 243 26.69 -18.74 10.75
N TYR A 244 25.64 -18.17 11.35
CA TYR A 244 24.52 -18.92 11.90
C TYR A 244 23.21 -18.67 11.14
N ALA A 245 22.36 -19.72 11.08
CA ALA A 245 21.03 -19.63 10.51
C ALA A 245 20.15 -18.64 11.28
N TYR A 246 19.30 -17.91 10.57
CA TYR A 246 18.22 -17.13 11.14
C TYR A 246 16.94 -17.96 11.18
N ILE A 247 16.43 -18.19 12.39
CA ILE A 247 15.19 -18.95 12.62
C ILE A 247 14.07 -17.93 12.91
N PRO A 248 13.18 -17.64 11.93
CA PRO A 248 12.25 -16.53 12.02
C PRO A 248 11.05 -16.76 12.95
N ASN A 249 10.72 -18.03 13.22
CA ASN A 249 9.54 -18.37 14.06
C ASN A 249 9.58 -19.83 14.53
N THR A 250 8.70 -20.14 15.48
CA THR A 250 8.57 -21.47 16.10
C THR A 250 8.28 -22.59 15.08
N ARG A 251 7.53 -22.33 14.02
CA ARG A 251 7.25 -23.34 12.98
C ARG A 251 8.52 -23.77 12.24
N VAL A 252 9.39 -22.82 11.96
CA VAL A 252 10.69 -23.07 11.33
C VAL A 252 11.61 -23.78 12.32
N SER A 253 11.60 -23.38 13.59
CA SER A 253 12.36 -24.04 14.66
C SER A 253 12.00 -25.52 14.77
N HIS A 254 10.72 -25.87 14.90
CA HIS A 254 10.29 -27.27 14.95
C HIS A 254 10.68 -28.07 13.71
N LYS A 255 10.56 -27.49 12.51
CA LYS A 255 11.02 -28.18 11.29
C LYS A 255 12.52 -28.44 11.28
N MET A 256 13.32 -27.48 11.76
CA MET A 256 14.77 -27.68 11.91
C MET A 256 15.05 -28.80 12.90
N GLU A 257 14.42 -28.80 14.07
CA GLU A 257 14.57 -29.85 15.07
C GLU A 257 14.22 -31.23 14.51
N ASP A 258 13.12 -31.35 13.76
CA ASP A 258 12.69 -32.61 13.14
C ASP A 258 13.71 -33.13 12.13
N LEU A 259 14.30 -32.25 11.30
CA LEU A 259 15.34 -32.61 10.33
C LEU A 259 16.62 -33.10 10.98
N PHE A 260 16.96 -32.58 12.16
CA PHE A 260 18.16 -32.92 12.91
C PHE A 260 17.95 -34.09 13.89
N LYS A 261 16.77 -34.76 13.88
CA LYS A 261 16.56 -36.00 14.62
C LYS A 261 17.42 -37.11 14.01
N GLY A 262 18.52 -37.42 14.70
CA GLY A 262 19.46 -38.47 14.26
C GLY A 262 20.54 -38.05 13.25
N ASN A 263 20.64 -36.76 12.96
CA ASN A 263 21.69 -36.24 12.08
C ASN A 263 22.35 -35.00 12.71
N ASP A 264 23.68 -34.96 12.70
CA ASP A 264 24.43 -33.79 13.20
C ASP A 264 24.69 -32.76 12.13
N SER A 265 24.58 -33.13 10.85
CA SER A 265 24.78 -32.22 9.72
C SER A 265 23.89 -32.58 8.54
N ILE A 266 23.31 -31.57 7.88
CA ILE A 266 22.39 -31.74 6.74
C ILE A 266 22.58 -30.58 5.74
N MET A 267 22.43 -30.87 4.45
CA MET A 267 22.33 -29.84 3.40
C MET A 267 20.90 -29.28 3.36
N ILE A 268 20.75 -28.00 3.65
CA ILE A 268 19.45 -27.32 3.63
C ILE A 268 19.51 -26.14 2.66
N LYS A 269 18.40 -25.85 1.99
CA LYS A 269 18.27 -24.66 1.15
C LYS A 269 17.97 -23.42 2.00
N TYR A 270 18.71 -22.36 1.76
CA TYR A 270 18.57 -21.09 2.46
C TYR A 270 18.35 -19.94 1.49
N LYS A 271 17.61 -18.95 1.95
CA LYS A 271 17.47 -17.65 1.31
C LYS A 271 18.12 -16.57 2.18
N TYR A 272 18.95 -15.73 1.57
CA TYR A 272 19.56 -14.63 2.31
C TYR A 272 18.55 -13.52 2.64
N ASN A 273 18.29 -13.33 3.92
CA ASN A 273 17.41 -12.27 4.44
C ASN A 273 18.21 -10.97 4.58
N LYS A 274 17.98 -10.02 3.67
CA LYS A 274 18.71 -8.75 3.63
C LYS A 274 18.43 -7.83 4.82
N VAL A 275 17.27 -7.95 5.45
CA VAL A 275 16.88 -7.12 6.60
C VAL A 275 17.69 -7.50 7.83
N PHE A 276 17.83 -8.81 8.07
CA PHE A 276 18.58 -9.34 9.22
C PHE A 276 20.03 -9.70 8.87
N GLN A 277 20.43 -9.56 7.59
CA GLN A 277 21.75 -9.91 7.08
C GLN A 277 22.18 -11.35 7.43
N ARG A 278 21.22 -12.27 7.36
CA ARG A 278 21.41 -13.70 7.72
C ARG A 278 20.66 -14.62 6.77
N TRP A 279 21.08 -15.88 6.75
CA TRP A 279 20.48 -16.93 5.96
C TRP A 279 19.28 -17.54 6.68
N GLU A 280 18.11 -17.57 6.04
CA GLU A 280 16.85 -18.12 6.51
C GLU A 280 16.55 -19.43 5.79
N PRO A 281 16.28 -20.57 6.49
CA PRO A 281 16.00 -21.84 5.87
C PRO A 281 14.66 -21.84 5.13
N ILE A 282 14.62 -22.51 3.98
CA ILE A 282 13.42 -22.69 3.14
C ILE A 282 13.01 -24.15 3.13
N PHE A 283 11.72 -24.41 3.41
CA PHE A 283 11.12 -25.73 3.43
C PHE A 283 9.92 -25.83 2.50
#